data_d06e144216e80ceb6f2270bdd32c670f
#
_entry.id   d06e144216e80ceb6f2270bdd32c670f
#
_cell.length_a   1.000
_cell.length_b   1.000
_cell.length_c   1.000
_cell.angle_alpha   90.00
_cell.angle_beta   90.00
_cell.angle_gamma   90.00
#
_symmetry.space_group_name_H-M   'P 1'
#
loop_
_entity.id
_entity.type
_entity.pdbx_description
1 polymer ?
#
loop_
_entity_poly.entity_id
_entity_poly.type
_entity_poly.pdbx_seq_one_letter_code
_entity_poly.pdbx_strand_id
1 'polypeptide(L)'
;MKAIQTELGDREGKTGEVAELRKRIDETGMPESTKEVVLKELDRYEKVPGASAESGVIRNYIDWIVSLPWTKATEDRMNIAHAEEILNRDHDGLEKVKERVLEYLAVRQLRNSLRGPILCLSGPPGVGKTSLARSIAESLDRKFIRISLGGVRDESEIRGHRRTYVGAMPGRIIQGMKKAGTINPVFLLDEIDKMSNDFRGDPAAAMLEVLDPAQNNTFSDHYIEEPYDLSNVLFIATANDLSTIPAPLLDRMEIISIAGYTEIEKAQITNNHLIPKQLKEHGLKKTQVIIKDEAVLDIIRYYTREAGVRGLERQIATLCRKIAKIIVSGEKKRVTVSSKSLEDLLGKHRFRYGQAEKENQVGVATGLAYTTVGGDTLQIEVSLTPGKGKIQLTGKLGDVMKESAQTALSYVRTKMEDLDVDAEYFETHDIHIHVPEGAVPKDGPSAGITMATAIVSAILHRPIRREVGMTGEITLRGRVLPIGGLKEKTLSAHRAGLTTIICPQDNERDIEDIPESVREQLTFKLVSSADEVLAYALDGGF
;
A
#
# COMPACT_ATOMS: atom_id res chain seq x y z
N MET A 1 -16.39 -29.93 -58.30
CA MET A 1 -17.70 -29.89 -57.64
C MET A 1 -17.57 -29.72 -56.10
N LYS A 2 -16.86 -30.58 -55.35
CA LYS A 2 -16.71 -30.40 -53.89
C LYS A 2 -16.15 -29.03 -53.47
N ALA A 3 -15.12 -28.51 -54.17
CA ALA A 3 -14.55 -27.19 -53.85
C ALA A 3 -15.56 -26.03 -54.04
N ILE A 4 -16.38 -26.10 -55.09
CA ILE A 4 -17.43 -25.09 -55.37
C ILE A 4 -18.59 -25.20 -54.36
N GLN A 5 -18.94 -26.40 -53.91
CA GLN A 5 -19.95 -26.63 -52.88
C GLN A 5 -19.47 -26.12 -51.48
N THR A 6 -18.19 -26.34 -51.16
CA THR A 6 -17.59 -25.79 -49.93
C THR A 6 -17.56 -24.26 -49.97
N GLU A 7 -17.19 -23.67 -51.10
CA GLU A 7 -17.13 -22.21 -51.28
C GLU A 7 -18.53 -21.54 -51.28
N LEU A 8 -19.55 -22.23 -51.80
CA LEU A 8 -20.95 -21.79 -51.76
C LEU A 8 -21.53 -21.91 -50.34
N GLY A 9 -21.26 -23.00 -49.63
CA GLY A 9 -21.67 -23.17 -48.22
C GLY A 9 -20.98 -22.19 -47.28
N ASP A 10 -19.69 -21.91 -47.50
CA ASP A 10 -18.95 -20.86 -46.77
C ASP A 10 -19.49 -19.45 -47.05
N ARG A 11 -19.93 -19.15 -48.27
CA ARG A 11 -20.54 -17.88 -48.60
C ARG A 11 -21.94 -17.69 -47.99
N GLU A 12 -22.80 -18.70 -48.01
CA GLU A 12 -24.12 -18.64 -47.37
C GLU A 12 -23.99 -18.48 -45.84
N GLY A 13 -23.09 -19.21 -45.20
CA GLY A 13 -22.78 -19.07 -43.77
C GLY A 13 -22.25 -17.69 -43.43
N LYS A 14 -21.36 -17.16 -44.26
CA LYS A 14 -20.77 -15.83 -44.06
C LYS A 14 -21.78 -14.69 -44.26
N THR A 15 -22.71 -14.81 -45.21
CA THR A 15 -23.77 -13.80 -45.45
C THR A 15 -24.70 -13.71 -44.23
N GLY A 16 -25.04 -14.84 -43.59
CA GLY A 16 -25.83 -14.86 -42.37
C GLY A 16 -25.08 -14.22 -41.20
N GLU A 17 -23.80 -14.51 -41.06
CA GLU A 17 -22.94 -13.91 -40.02
C GLU A 17 -22.79 -12.39 -40.20
N VAL A 18 -22.60 -11.91 -41.44
CA VAL A 18 -22.52 -10.46 -41.73
C VAL A 18 -23.83 -9.75 -41.38
N ALA A 19 -24.96 -10.37 -41.67
CA ALA A 19 -26.27 -9.79 -41.31
C ALA A 19 -26.46 -9.71 -39.78
N GLU A 20 -26.04 -10.72 -39.06
CA GLU A 20 -26.06 -10.73 -37.59
C GLU A 20 -25.14 -9.65 -37.01
N LEU A 21 -23.91 -9.54 -37.51
CA LEU A 21 -22.97 -8.52 -37.08
C LEU A 21 -23.50 -7.10 -37.36
N ARG A 22 -24.09 -6.86 -38.53
CA ARG A 22 -24.70 -5.56 -38.87
C ARG A 22 -25.80 -5.19 -37.88
N LYS A 23 -26.66 -6.15 -37.54
CA LYS A 23 -27.71 -5.94 -36.52
C LYS A 23 -27.10 -5.61 -35.16
N ARG A 24 -26.07 -6.34 -34.71
CA ARG A 24 -25.37 -6.06 -33.45
C ARG A 24 -24.72 -4.68 -33.46
N ILE A 25 -24.10 -4.25 -34.57
CA ILE A 25 -23.53 -2.90 -34.71
C ILE A 25 -24.61 -1.83 -34.52
N ASP A 26 -25.78 -2.02 -35.15
CA ASP A 26 -26.89 -1.08 -35.02
C ASP A 26 -27.47 -0.98 -33.61
N GLU A 27 -27.44 -2.07 -32.85
CA GLU A 27 -27.98 -2.17 -31.48
C GLU A 27 -27.01 -1.68 -30.39
N THR A 28 -25.70 -1.51 -30.67
CA THR A 28 -24.69 -1.16 -29.64
C THR A 28 -24.78 0.27 -29.13
N GLY A 29 -25.34 1.19 -29.88
CA GLY A 29 -25.43 2.61 -29.52
C GLY A 29 -24.08 3.34 -29.55
N MET A 30 -23.12 2.87 -30.34
CA MET A 30 -21.83 3.54 -30.55
C MET A 30 -22.01 4.87 -31.29
N PRO A 31 -21.08 5.84 -31.18
CA PRO A 31 -21.10 7.09 -31.94
C PRO A 31 -21.17 6.84 -33.43
N GLU A 32 -21.87 7.70 -34.16
CA GLU A 32 -22.09 7.52 -35.61
C GLU A 32 -20.79 7.47 -36.42
N SER A 33 -19.79 8.29 -36.02
CA SER A 33 -18.42 8.23 -36.61
C SER A 33 -17.79 6.86 -36.50
N THR A 34 -17.81 6.25 -35.31
CA THR A 34 -17.29 4.92 -35.05
C THR A 34 -18.10 3.87 -35.80
N LYS A 35 -19.43 4.01 -35.84
CA LYS A 35 -20.30 3.10 -36.56
C LYS A 35 -19.98 3.06 -38.05
N GLU A 36 -19.75 4.22 -38.69
CA GLU A 36 -19.33 4.29 -40.09
C GLU A 36 -18.01 3.52 -40.34
N VAL A 37 -17.03 3.67 -39.46
CA VAL A 37 -15.75 2.96 -39.58
C VAL A 37 -15.95 1.44 -39.45
N VAL A 38 -16.73 1.01 -38.46
CA VAL A 38 -17.00 -0.43 -38.23
C VAL A 38 -17.81 -1.04 -39.38
N LEU A 39 -18.76 -0.32 -39.97
CA LEU A 39 -19.51 -0.78 -41.15
C LEU A 39 -18.60 -0.92 -42.38
N LYS A 40 -17.64 -0.02 -42.57
CA LYS A 40 -16.63 -0.16 -43.66
C LYS A 40 -15.77 -1.40 -43.46
N GLU A 41 -15.35 -1.68 -42.22
CA GLU A 41 -14.60 -2.89 -41.90
C GLU A 41 -15.49 -4.16 -42.08
N LEU A 42 -16.77 -4.11 -41.77
CA LEU A 42 -17.72 -5.19 -42.04
C LEU A 42 -17.89 -5.44 -43.55
N ASP A 43 -17.99 -4.40 -44.37
CA ASP A 43 -18.05 -4.51 -45.83
C ASP A 43 -16.72 -5.09 -46.39
N ARG A 44 -15.58 -4.80 -45.74
CA ARG A 44 -14.28 -5.42 -46.07
C ARG A 44 -14.26 -6.89 -45.68
N TYR A 45 -14.75 -7.23 -44.49
CA TYR A 45 -14.91 -8.59 -44.00
C TYR A 45 -15.71 -9.44 -44.96
N GLU A 46 -16.81 -8.91 -45.50
CA GLU A 46 -17.65 -9.62 -46.48
C GLU A 46 -16.88 -10.03 -47.76
N LYS A 47 -15.98 -9.13 -48.24
CA LYS A 47 -15.22 -9.30 -49.49
C LYS A 47 -13.98 -10.23 -49.34
N VAL A 48 -13.40 -10.33 -48.14
CA VAL A 48 -12.17 -11.13 -47.89
C VAL A 48 -12.53 -12.61 -47.80
N PRO A 49 -11.73 -13.54 -48.35
CA PRO A 49 -11.96 -14.99 -48.22
C PRO A 49 -12.00 -15.44 -46.76
N GLY A 50 -13.01 -16.26 -46.39
CA GLY A 50 -13.25 -16.66 -44.98
C GLY A 50 -12.07 -17.35 -44.31
N ALA A 51 -11.29 -18.14 -45.06
CA ALA A 51 -10.13 -18.85 -44.56
C ALA A 51 -8.84 -18.01 -44.46
N SER A 52 -8.88 -16.70 -44.73
CA SER A 52 -7.69 -15.84 -44.66
C SER A 52 -7.43 -15.34 -43.21
N ALA A 53 -6.14 -15.16 -42.89
CA ALA A 53 -5.74 -14.57 -41.62
C ALA A 53 -6.33 -13.16 -41.41
N GLU A 54 -6.48 -12.40 -42.50
CA GLU A 54 -7.08 -11.05 -42.50
C GLU A 54 -8.55 -11.08 -42.08
N SER A 55 -9.32 -12.10 -42.54
CA SER A 55 -10.71 -12.28 -42.12
C SER A 55 -10.83 -12.42 -40.59
N GLY A 56 -9.95 -13.21 -39.97
CA GLY A 56 -9.90 -13.39 -38.52
C GLY A 56 -9.57 -12.07 -37.77
N VAL A 57 -8.64 -11.29 -38.31
CA VAL A 57 -8.25 -9.99 -37.68
C VAL A 57 -9.42 -9.01 -37.72
N ILE A 58 -10.08 -8.85 -38.89
CA ILE A 58 -11.23 -7.94 -39.02
C ILE A 58 -12.39 -8.40 -38.13
N ARG A 59 -12.67 -9.71 -38.11
CA ARG A 59 -13.73 -10.29 -37.28
C ARG A 59 -13.49 -10.00 -35.79
N ASN A 60 -12.29 -10.26 -35.29
CA ASN A 60 -11.91 -9.99 -33.92
C ASN A 60 -12.05 -8.51 -33.56
N TYR A 61 -11.65 -7.60 -34.45
CA TYR A 61 -11.81 -6.16 -34.27
C TYR A 61 -13.28 -5.75 -34.10
N ILE A 62 -14.16 -6.22 -35.02
CA ILE A 62 -15.60 -5.94 -34.94
C ILE A 62 -16.17 -6.50 -33.64
N ASP A 63 -15.81 -7.74 -33.25
CA ASP A 63 -16.29 -8.34 -32.00
C ASP A 63 -15.84 -7.56 -30.75
N TRP A 64 -14.62 -7.00 -30.77
CA TRP A 64 -14.17 -6.13 -29.69
C TRP A 64 -15.05 -4.88 -29.58
N ILE A 65 -15.20 -4.12 -30.66
CA ILE A 65 -15.98 -2.86 -30.66
C ILE A 65 -17.44 -3.10 -30.29
N VAL A 66 -18.08 -4.11 -30.86
CA VAL A 66 -19.49 -4.46 -30.56
C VAL A 66 -19.67 -4.94 -29.11
N SER A 67 -18.63 -5.48 -28.48
CA SER A 67 -18.70 -5.93 -27.10
C SER A 67 -18.45 -4.85 -26.06
N LEU A 68 -18.02 -3.64 -26.47
CA LEU A 68 -17.81 -2.53 -25.56
C LEU A 68 -19.14 -1.90 -25.14
N PRO A 69 -19.27 -1.44 -23.90
CA PRO A 69 -20.42 -0.65 -23.49
C PRO A 69 -20.27 0.78 -24.00
N TRP A 70 -21.17 1.21 -24.89
CA TRP A 70 -21.17 2.57 -25.46
C TRP A 70 -22.16 3.51 -24.77
N THR A 71 -23.28 2.96 -24.30
CA THR A 71 -24.38 3.76 -23.73
C THR A 71 -24.90 3.19 -22.41
N LYS A 72 -24.63 1.91 -22.13
CA LYS A 72 -25.17 1.22 -20.96
C LYS A 72 -24.49 1.70 -19.68
N ALA A 73 -25.21 2.41 -18.81
CA ALA A 73 -24.77 2.82 -17.48
C ALA A 73 -25.48 2.03 -16.37
N THR A 74 -24.88 1.94 -15.19
CA THR A 74 -25.59 1.64 -13.94
C THR A 74 -26.18 2.93 -13.39
N GLU A 75 -27.34 2.84 -12.72
CA GLU A 75 -27.90 3.97 -11.98
C GLU A 75 -27.06 4.22 -10.72
N ASP A 76 -26.54 5.44 -10.59
CA ASP A 76 -25.72 5.80 -9.44
C ASP A 76 -26.58 5.99 -8.20
N ARG A 77 -26.24 5.27 -7.13
CA ARG A 77 -26.86 5.47 -5.83
C ARG A 77 -26.06 6.49 -5.02
N MET A 78 -26.28 7.77 -5.28
CA MET A 78 -25.64 8.88 -4.59
C MET A 78 -26.31 9.14 -3.23
N ASN A 79 -26.05 8.30 -2.23
CA ASN A 79 -26.57 8.45 -0.86
C ASN A 79 -25.43 8.32 0.14
N ILE A 80 -25.01 9.45 0.75
CA ILE A 80 -23.89 9.52 1.70
C ILE A 80 -24.13 8.64 2.94
N ALA A 81 -25.35 8.61 3.50
CA ALA A 81 -25.68 7.77 4.65
C ALA A 81 -25.53 6.27 4.31
N HIS A 82 -25.93 5.86 3.11
CA HIS A 82 -25.71 4.49 2.65
C HIS A 82 -24.24 4.16 2.42
N ALA A 83 -23.47 5.11 1.89
CA ALA A 83 -22.02 4.94 1.73
C ALA A 83 -21.33 4.78 3.09
N GLU A 84 -21.72 5.58 4.09
CA GLU A 84 -21.23 5.47 5.46
C GLU A 84 -21.56 4.11 6.09
N GLU A 85 -22.80 3.63 5.91
CA GLU A 85 -23.21 2.29 6.38
C GLU A 85 -22.34 1.17 5.80
N ILE A 86 -22.09 1.19 4.48
CA ILE A 86 -21.24 0.19 3.82
C ILE A 86 -19.80 0.27 4.31
N LEU A 87 -19.23 1.49 4.39
CA LEU A 87 -17.87 1.68 4.86
C LEU A 87 -17.70 1.20 6.31
N ASN A 88 -18.67 1.47 7.17
CA ASN A 88 -18.65 1.03 8.58
C ASN A 88 -18.90 -0.48 8.72
N ARG A 89 -19.71 -1.08 7.86
CA ARG A 89 -19.92 -2.52 7.81
C ARG A 89 -18.65 -3.29 7.42
N ASP A 90 -17.90 -2.77 6.45
CA ASP A 90 -16.79 -3.50 5.82
C ASP A 90 -15.42 -3.18 6.42
N HIS A 91 -15.30 -2.06 7.15
CA HIS A 91 -14.02 -1.56 7.67
C HIS A 91 -14.14 -1.12 9.12
N ASP A 92 -13.49 -1.85 10.03
CA ASP A 92 -13.30 -1.43 11.41
C ASP A 92 -12.17 -0.38 11.49
N GLY A 93 -12.36 0.67 12.29
CA GLY A 93 -11.42 1.78 12.38
C GLY A 93 -11.41 2.65 11.12
N LEU A 94 -10.28 3.31 10.86
CA LEU A 94 -10.06 4.18 9.70
C LEU A 94 -11.02 5.40 9.62
N GLU A 95 -11.46 5.94 10.76
CA GLU A 95 -12.50 7.00 10.81
C GLU A 95 -12.15 8.20 9.93
N LYS A 96 -10.93 8.75 10.05
CA LYS A 96 -10.47 9.87 9.22
C LYS A 96 -10.46 9.53 7.72
N VAL A 97 -10.14 8.28 7.37
CA VAL A 97 -10.12 7.82 5.97
C VAL A 97 -11.54 7.71 5.41
N LYS A 98 -12.47 7.15 6.20
CA LYS A 98 -13.89 7.05 5.84
C LYS A 98 -14.49 8.44 5.65
N GLU A 99 -14.22 9.38 6.57
CA GLU A 99 -14.68 10.76 6.49
C GLU A 99 -14.21 11.44 5.20
N ARG A 100 -12.91 11.33 4.87
CA ARG A 100 -12.38 11.88 3.60
C ARG A 100 -13.00 11.25 2.37
N VAL A 101 -13.27 9.95 2.39
CA VAL A 101 -14.00 9.28 1.30
C VAL A 101 -15.43 9.81 1.17
N LEU A 102 -16.13 9.99 2.29
CA LEU A 102 -17.49 10.55 2.28
C LEU A 102 -17.52 12.00 1.81
N GLU A 103 -16.57 12.84 2.22
CA GLU A 103 -16.39 14.21 1.72
C GLU A 103 -16.19 14.21 0.19
N TYR A 104 -15.31 13.35 -0.31
CA TYR A 104 -15.05 13.19 -1.74
C TYR A 104 -16.32 12.80 -2.51
N LEU A 105 -17.10 11.85 -2.00
CA LEU A 105 -18.37 11.44 -2.58
C LEU A 105 -19.42 12.54 -2.52
N ALA A 106 -19.49 13.31 -1.42
CA ALA A 106 -20.42 14.43 -1.25
C ALA A 106 -20.15 15.56 -2.26
N VAL A 107 -18.88 15.91 -2.49
CA VAL A 107 -18.51 16.92 -3.51
C VAL A 107 -18.93 16.46 -4.90
N ARG A 108 -18.77 15.18 -5.22
CA ARG A 108 -19.20 14.62 -6.50
C ARG A 108 -20.71 14.62 -6.67
N GLN A 109 -21.44 14.34 -5.62
CA GLN A 109 -22.91 14.43 -5.62
C GLN A 109 -23.39 15.85 -5.90
N LEU A 110 -22.78 16.86 -5.24
CA LEU A 110 -23.16 18.26 -5.43
C LEU A 110 -22.84 18.79 -6.84
N ARG A 111 -21.71 18.37 -7.41
CA ARG A 111 -21.30 18.81 -8.75
C ARG A 111 -22.06 18.12 -9.88
N ASN A 112 -22.75 17.02 -9.61
CA ASN A 112 -23.35 16.12 -10.59
C ASN A 112 -22.39 15.80 -11.76
N SER A 113 -21.10 15.73 -11.46
CA SER A 113 -20.00 15.55 -12.40
C SER A 113 -18.90 14.70 -11.76
N LEU A 114 -18.41 13.73 -12.53
CA LEU A 114 -17.29 12.89 -12.13
C LEU A 114 -15.92 13.54 -12.37
N ARG A 115 -15.90 14.74 -12.97
CA ARG A 115 -14.67 15.50 -13.18
C ARG A 115 -14.14 16.01 -11.84
N GLY A 116 -13.00 15.51 -11.42
CA GLY A 116 -12.33 15.86 -10.16
C GLY A 116 -11.01 15.11 -10.02
N PRO A 117 -10.27 15.39 -8.95
CA PRO A 117 -9.03 14.67 -8.68
C PRO A 117 -9.31 13.16 -8.52
N ILE A 118 -8.31 12.35 -8.83
CA ILE A 118 -8.36 10.90 -8.70
C ILE A 118 -8.07 10.54 -7.26
N LEU A 119 -8.90 9.71 -6.66
CA LEU A 119 -8.65 9.23 -5.30
C LEU A 119 -7.46 8.27 -5.28
N CYS A 120 -6.40 8.61 -4.55
CA CYS A 120 -5.24 7.74 -4.34
C CYS A 120 -5.14 7.29 -2.88
N LEU A 121 -5.34 6.00 -2.66
CA LEU A 121 -5.22 5.37 -1.35
C LEU A 121 -3.76 4.94 -1.13
N SER A 122 -3.03 5.67 -0.30
CA SER A 122 -1.62 5.42 -0.01
C SER A 122 -1.42 4.80 1.38
N GLY A 123 -0.50 3.86 1.51
CA GLY A 123 -0.16 3.27 2.80
C GLY A 123 0.45 1.87 2.70
N PRO A 124 0.85 1.28 3.82
CA PRO A 124 1.54 -0.01 3.84
C PRO A 124 0.65 -1.15 3.29
N PRO A 125 1.26 -2.29 2.91
CA PRO A 125 0.49 -3.42 2.41
C PRO A 125 -0.41 -4.02 3.49
N GLY A 126 -1.61 -4.46 3.09
CA GLY A 126 -2.55 -5.15 3.98
C GLY A 126 -3.41 -4.25 4.87
N VAL A 127 -3.44 -2.92 4.63
CA VAL A 127 -4.30 -1.98 5.38
C VAL A 127 -5.69 -1.79 4.75
N GLY A 128 -6.06 -2.62 3.78
CA GLY A 128 -7.43 -2.59 3.25
C GLY A 128 -7.66 -1.67 2.05
N LYS A 129 -6.63 -1.10 1.39
CA LYS A 129 -6.78 -0.21 0.22
C LYS A 129 -7.71 -0.76 -0.86
N THR A 130 -7.49 -2.00 -1.27
CA THR A 130 -8.29 -2.67 -2.32
C THR A 130 -9.73 -2.96 -1.86
N SER A 131 -9.93 -3.32 -0.58
CA SER A 131 -11.28 -3.53 -0.03
C SER A 131 -12.04 -2.23 0.10
N LEU A 132 -11.40 -1.14 0.51
CA LEU A 132 -12.00 0.18 0.61
C LEU A 132 -12.51 0.67 -0.77
N ALA A 133 -11.69 0.51 -1.83
CA ALA A 133 -12.11 0.84 -3.19
C ALA A 133 -13.32 0.00 -3.66
N ARG A 134 -13.41 -1.26 -3.23
CA ARG A 134 -14.58 -2.11 -3.52
C ARG A 134 -15.82 -1.64 -2.78
N SER A 135 -15.71 -1.28 -1.51
CA SER A 135 -16.82 -0.74 -0.73
C SER A 135 -17.32 0.60 -1.28
N ILE A 136 -16.42 1.44 -1.80
CA ILE A 136 -16.79 2.66 -2.54
C ILE A 136 -17.59 2.30 -3.79
N ALA A 137 -17.18 1.30 -4.57
CA ALA A 137 -17.93 0.87 -5.76
C ALA A 137 -19.30 0.31 -5.40
N GLU A 138 -19.39 -0.49 -4.33
CA GLU A 138 -20.64 -1.03 -3.80
C GLU A 138 -21.59 0.09 -3.34
N SER A 139 -21.08 1.10 -2.65
CA SER A 139 -21.88 2.23 -2.17
C SER A 139 -22.51 3.07 -3.28
N LEU A 140 -21.88 3.07 -4.46
CA LEU A 140 -22.36 3.76 -5.66
C LEU A 140 -23.22 2.86 -6.58
N ASP A 141 -23.36 1.57 -6.24
CA ASP A 141 -23.98 0.54 -7.09
C ASP A 141 -23.33 0.41 -8.48
N ARG A 142 -22.00 0.64 -8.53
CA ARG A 142 -21.20 0.56 -9.75
C ARG A 142 -20.44 -0.77 -9.86
N LYS A 143 -20.18 -1.20 -11.09
CA LYS A 143 -19.31 -2.36 -11.35
C LYS A 143 -17.88 -2.04 -10.95
N PHE A 144 -17.24 -2.97 -10.25
CA PHE A 144 -15.86 -2.85 -9.77
C PHE A 144 -14.90 -3.63 -10.67
N ILE A 145 -13.90 -2.95 -11.23
CA ILE A 145 -12.84 -3.55 -12.04
C ILE A 145 -11.49 -3.22 -11.41
N ARG A 146 -10.68 -4.26 -11.17
CA ARG A 146 -9.30 -4.11 -10.68
C ARG A 146 -8.33 -4.34 -11.82
N ILE A 147 -7.42 -3.38 -12.01
CA ILE A 147 -6.28 -3.46 -12.94
C ILE A 147 -5.01 -3.33 -12.12
N SER A 148 -4.16 -4.37 -12.12
CA SER A 148 -2.85 -4.29 -11.47
C SER A 148 -1.87 -3.61 -12.42
N LEU A 149 -1.25 -2.52 -11.96
CA LEU A 149 -0.20 -1.79 -12.68
C LEU A 149 1.20 -2.22 -12.23
N GLY A 150 1.29 -3.05 -11.18
CA GLY A 150 2.56 -3.60 -10.69
C GLY A 150 3.24 -4.45 -11.75
N GLY A 151 4.44 -4.03 -12.18
CA GLY A 151 5.24 -4.71 -13.19
C GLY A 151 4.93 -4.33 -14.64
N VAL A 152 4.00 -3.40 -14.88
CA VAL A 152 3.78 -2.81 -16.21
C VAL A 152 5.01 -1.98 -16.61
N ARG A 153 5.55 -2.27 -17.79
CA ARG A 153 6.75 -1.63 -18.34
C ARG A 153 6.55 -1.05 -19.73
N ASP A 154 5.54 -1.53 -20.44
CA ASP A 154 5.25 -1.19 -21.83
C ASP A 154 3.93 -0.42 -21.91
N GLU A 155 3.94 0.70 -22.59
CA GLU A 155 2.74 1.51 -22.86
C GLU A 155 1.62 0.71 -23.53
N SER A 156 1.98 -0.26 -24.35
CA SER A 156 1.04 -1.13 -25.06
C SER A 156 0.18 -1.98 -24.13
N GLU A 157 0.62 -2.23 -22.88
CA GLU A 157 -0.25 -2.87 -21.88
C GLU A 157 -1.45 -1.99 -21.50
N ILE A 158 -1.29 -0.66 -21.56
CA ILE A 158 -2.36 0.31 -21.25
C ILE A 158 -3.19 0.62 -22.50
N ARG A 159 -2.51 0.94 -23.62
CA ARG A 159 -3.11 1.39 -24.89
C ARG A 159 -3.33 0.31 -25.94
N GLY A 160 -2.90 -0.93 -25.68
CA GLY A 160 -3.01 -2.01 -26.66
C GLY A 160 -1.95 -1.98 -27.75
N HIS A 161 -1.91 -3.04 -28.54
CA HIS A 161 -1.04 -3.18 -29.71
C HIS A 161 -1.81 -2.87 -30.99
N ARG A 162 -1.13 -2.27 -31.98
CA ARG A 162 -1.74 -2.07 -33.30
C ARG A 162 -2.20 -3.42 -33.88
N ARG A 163 -3.41 -3.44 -34.43
CA ARG A 163 -4.10 -4.64 -34.96
C ARG A 163 -3.36 -5.34 -36.11
N THR A 164 -2.33 -4.70 -36.68
CA THR A 164 -1.47 -5.31 -37.72
C THR A 164 -0.53 -6.40 -37.21
N TYR A 165 -0.32 -6.47 -35.89
CA TYR A 165 0.52 -7.53 -35.31
C TYR A 165 -0.28 -8.79 -35.01
N VAL A 166 0.32 -9.94 -35.25
CA VAL A 166 -0.27 -11.24 -34.90
C VAL A 166 -0.43 -11.34 -33.38
N GLY A 167 -1.64 -11.63 -32.91
CA GLY A 167 -1.92 -11.71 -31.48
C GLY A 167 -2.18 -10.36 -30.82
N ALA A 168 -2.31 -9.27 -31.58
CA ALA A 168 -2.67 -7.96 -31.03
C ALA A 168 -3.98 -8.00 -30.24
N MET A 169 -4.01 -7.26 -29.14
CA MET A 169 -5.17 -7.12 -28.26
C MET A 169 -5.29 -5.65 -27.79
N PRO A 170 -6.51 -5.20 -27.47
CA PRO A 170 -6.71 -3.92 -26.78
C PRO A 170 -5.96 -3.84 -25.47
N GLY A 171 -5.67 -2.63 -25.01
CA GLY A 171 -5.07 -2.36 -23.72
C GLY A 171 -5.96 -2.75 -22.54
N ARG A 172 -5.35 -2.82 -21.35
CA ARG A 172 -6.04 -3.25 -20.12
C ARG A 172 -7.25 -2.37 -19.76
N ILE A 173 -7.25 -1.09 -20.16
CA ILE A 173 -8.37 -0.16 -19.93
C ILE A 173 -9.58 -0.62 -20.73
N ILE A 174 -9.43 -0.80 -22.04
CA ILE A 174 -10.51 -1.26 -22.94
C ILE A 174 -10.98 -2.67 -22.56
N GLN A 175 -10.06 -3.58 -22.23
CA GLN A 175 -10.42 -4.91 -21.72
C GLN A 175 -11.25 -4.82 -20.42
N GLY A 176 -10.89 -3.88 -19.54
CA GLY A 176 -11.62 -3.59 -18.31
C GLY A 176 -13.02 -3.08 -18.59
N MET A 177 -13.20 -2.16 -19.55
CA MET A 177 -14.51 -1.63 -19.96
C MET A 177 -15.43 -2.75 -20.51
N LYS A 178 -14.89 -3.60 -21.36
CA LYS A 178 -15.61 -4.80 -21.84
C LYS A 178 -16.07 -5.69 -20.68
N LYS A 179 -15.18 -5.96 -19.71
CA LYS A 179 -15.49 -6.78 -18.53
C LYS A 179 -16.53 -6.13 -17.62
N ALA A 180 -16.52 -4.82 -17.48
CA ALA A 180 -17.50 -4.07 -16.72
C ALA A 180 -18.90 -4.14 -17.35
N GLY A 181 -18.99 -4.06 -18.68
CA GLY A 181 -20.24 -4.05 -19.42
C GLY A 181 -21.09 -2.79 -19.19
N THR A 182 -20.49 -1.75 -18.60
CA THR A 182 -21.12 -0.44 -18.32
C THR A 182 -20.12 0.69 -18.56
N ILE A 183 -20.59 1.88 -18.92
CA ILE A 183 -19.74 3.06 -19.19
C ILE A 183 -19.21 3.74 -17.92
N ASN A 184 -19.82 3.46 -16.76
CA ASN A 184 -19.53 4.13 -15.49
C ASN A 184 -19.04 3.19 -14.38
N PRO A 185 -18.10 2.27 -14.65
CA PRO A 185 -17.54 1.43 -13.61
C PRO A 185 -16.63 2.21 -12.66
N VAL A 186 -16.28 1.58 -11.54
CA VAL A 186 -15.14 1.97 -10.71
C VAL A 186 -13.92 1.15 -11.12
N PHE A 187 -12.87 1.82 -11.57
CA PHE A 187 -11.58 1.21 -11.86
C PHE A 187 -10.63 1.41 -10.68
N LEU A 188 -10.16 0.31 -10.13
CA LEU A 188 -9.05 0.30 -9.19
C LEU A 188 -7.74 0.07 -9.96
N LEU A 189 -6.90 1.08 -9.99
CA LEU A 189 -5.53 1.05 -10.50
C LEU A 189 -4.59 0.66 -9.37
N ASP A 190 -4.35 -0.64 -9.22
CA ASP A 190 -3.65 -1.18 -8.06
C ASP A 190 -2.13 -1.18 -8.28
N GLU A 191 -1.38 -0.74 -7.25
CA GLU A 191 0.07 -0.66 -7.25
C GLU A 191 0.65 0.29 -8.33
N ILE A 192 0.10 1.52 -8.44
CA ILE A 192 0.55 2.52 -9.42
C ILE A 192 2.01 2.95 -9.19
N ASP A 193 2.49 2.86 -7.96
CA ASP A 193 3.86 3.12 -7.53
C ASP A 193 4.88 2.10 -8.08
N LYS A 194 4.42 0.97 -8.61
CA LYS A 194 5.28 -0.08 -9.15
C LYS A 194 5.34 -0.12 -10.68
N MET A 195 4.81 0.88 -11.34
CA MET A 195 5.07 1.08 -12.77
C MET A 195 6.52 1.50 -12.96
N SER A 196 7.18 0.97 -13.97
CA SER A 196 8.55 1.34 -14.31
C SER A 196 8.65 1.77 -15.76
N ASN A 197 9.44 2.80 -16.03
CA ASN A 197 9.76 3.19 -17.39
C ASN A 197 10.86 2.26 -17.92
N ASP A 198 10.68 1.76 -19.14
CA ASP A 198 11.69 0.99 -19.87
C ASP A 198 11.91 1.65 -21.25
N PHE A 199 12.91 1.22 -21.97
CA PHE A 199 13.22 1.67 -23.36
C PHE A 199 12.06 1.43 -24.35
N ARG A 200 11.01 0.73 -23.94
CA ARG A 200 9.84 0.33 -24.76
C ARG A 200 8.63 1.24 -24.65
N GLY A 201 8.70 2.31 -23.86
CA GLY A 201 7.60 3.26 -23.71
C GLY A 201 7.48 3.85 -22.31
N ASP A 202 6.56 4.77 -22.15
CA ASP A 202 6.24 5.44 -20.89
C ASP A 202 4.80 5.12 -20.45
N PRO A 203 4.58 4.05 -19.65
CA PRO A 203 3.25 3.72 -19.14
C PRO A 203 2.64 4.85 -18.31
N ALA A 204 3.47 5.70 -17.66
CA ALA A 204 2.98 6.83 -16.89
C ALA A 204 2.38 7.91 -17.79
N ALA A 205 2.95 8.16 -18.96
CA ALA A 205 2.38 9.07 -19.96
C ALA A 205 1.03 8.53 -20.50
N ALA A 206 0.92 7.22 -20.76
CA ALA A 206 -0.34 6.60 -21.15
C ALA A 206 -1.41 6.73 -20.04
N MET A 207 -1.01 6.56 -18.79
CA MET A 207 -1.92 6.75 -17.64
C MET A 207 -2.35 8.20 -17.45
N LEU A 208 -1.52 9.19 -17.81
CA LEU A 208 -1.93 10.59 -17.78
C LEU A 208 -3.11 10.85 -18.71
N GLU A 209 -3.12 10.29 -19.93
CA GLU A 209 -4.25 10.43 -20.84
C GLU A 209 -5.53 9.77 -20.30
N VAL A 210 -5.40 8.58 -19.70
CA VAL A 210 -6.54 7.88 -19.07
C VAL A 210 -7.12 8.67 -17.92
N LEU A 211 -6.25 9.31 -17.12
CA LEU A 211 -6.61 9.93 -15.85
C LEU A 211 -6.93 11.43 -15.97
N ASP A 212 -6.51 12.09 -17.05
CA ASP A 212 -6.77 13.51 -17.26
C ASP A 212 -8.21 13.76 -17.73
N PRO A 213 -9.06 14.44 -16.94
CA PRO A 213 -10.43 14.74 -17.33
C PRO A 213 -10.56 15.60 -18.60
N ALA A 214 -9.48 16.26 -19.04
CA ALA A 214 -9.47 17.03 -20.28
C ALA A 214 -9.24 16.16 -21.53
N GLN A 215 -8.68 14.96 -21.36
CA GLN A 215 -8.28 14.07 -22.44
C GLN A 215 -9.03 12.73 -22.45
N ASN A 216 -9.48 12.24 -21.29
CA ASN A 216 -10.03 10.91 -21.15
C ASN A 216 -11.39 10.69 -21.85
N ASN A 217 -12.07 11.73 -22.27
CA ASN A 217 -13.30 11.65 -23.09
C ASN A 217 -13.03 11.21 -24.54
N THR A 218 -11.76 11.27 -24.98
CA THR A 218 -11.30 10.86 -26.31
C THR A 218 -10.12 9.91 -26.22
N PHE A 219 -10.13 9.01 -25.21
CA PHE A 219 -9.05 8.04 -25.03
C PHE A 219 -8.88 7.18 -26.29
N SER A 220 -7.65 7.07 -26.78
CA SER A 220 -7.32 6.31 -27.97
C SER A 220 -6.49 5.07 -27.65
N ASP A 221 -7.11 3.91 -27.82
CA ASP A 221 -6.43 2.61 -27.76
C ASP A 221 -5.88 2.26 -29.14
N HIS A 222 -4.64 1.75 -29.22
CA HIS A 222 -3.98 1.47 -30.50
C HIS A 222 -4.60 0.28 -31.27
N TYR A 223 -5.35 -0.59 -30.60
CA TYR A 223 -6.06 -1.68 -31.25
C TYR A 223 -7.42 -1.23 -31.79
N ILE A 224 -8.16 -0.49 -30.98
CA ILE A 224 -9.49 -0.01 -31.31
C ILE A 224 -9.41 1.13 -32.35
N GLU A 225 -8.41 2.02 -32.24
CA GLU A 225 -8.14 3.20 -33.09
C GLU A 225 -9.30 4.23 -33.12
N GLU A 226 -10.40 3.95 -32.43
CA GLU A 226 -11.57 4.82 -32.29
C GLU A 226 -11.58 5.49 -30.91
N PRO A 227 -11.97 6.77 -30.80
CA PRO A 227 -12.09 7.45 -29.52
C PRO A 227 -13.10 6.76 -28.60
N TYR A 228 -12.70 6.51 -27.35
CA TYR A 228 -13.55 5.90 -26.33
C TYR A 228 -13.67 6.83 -25.12
N ASP A 229 -14.91 7.12 -24.71
CA ASP A 229 -15.19 8.05 -23.60
C ASP A 229 -15.05 7.36 -22.24
N LEU A 230 -14.03 7.77 -21.48
CA LEU A 230 -13.77 7.32 -20.10
C LEU A 230 -14.23 8.33 -19.04
N SER A 231 -14.89 9.44 -19.42
CA SER A 231 -15.26 10.52 -18.50
C SER A 231 -16.23 10.09 -17.40
N ASN A 232 -16.99 9.03 -17.62
CA ASN A 232 -17.93 8.47 -16.66
C ASN A 232 -17.32 7.43 -15.71
N VAL A 233 -16.05 7.04 -15.94
CA VAL A 233 -15.34 6.08 -15.11
C VAL A 233 -14.86 6.76 -13.84
N LEU A 234 -15.06 6.11 -12.69
CA LEU A 234 -14.44 6.51 -11.43
C LEU A 234 -13.11 5.78 -11.26
N PHE A 235 -12.00 6.50 -11.38
CA PHE A 235 -10.68 5.95 -11.12
C PHE A 235 -10.28 6.11 -9.65
N ILE A 236 -9.82 5.02 -9.05
CA ILE A 236 -9.20 4.98 -7.71
C ILE A 236 -7.84 4.33 -7.88
N ALA A 237 -6.79 4.97 -7.39
CA ALA A 237 -5.44 4.42 -7.40
C ALA A 237 -5.04 3.88 -6.02
N THR A 238 -4.12 2.91 -5.98
CA THR A 238 -3.45 2.51 -4.74
C THR A 238 -1.95 2.62 -4.90
N ALA A 239 -1.27 3.05 -3.84
CA ALA A 239 0.18 3.09 -3.76
C ALA A 239 0.67 2.63 -2.38
N ASN A 240 1.87 2.08 -2.32
CA ASN A 240 2.56 1.85 -1.05
C ASN A 240 3.57 2.96 -0.77
N ASP A 241 4.19 3.50 -1.82
CA ASP A 241 5.18 4.57 -1.75
C ASP A 241 4.88 5.64 -2.80
N LEU A 242 4.60 6.86 -2.36
CA LEU A 242 4.30 7.98 -3.24
C LEU A 242 5.54 8.54 -3.94
N SER A 243 6.73 8.33 -3.39
CA SER A 243 7.98 8.90 -3.91
C SER A 243 8.38 8.35 -5.29
N THR A 244 7.87 7.18 -5.65
CA THR A 244 8.13 6.51 -6.93
C THR A 244 7.14 6.90 -8.03
N ILE A 245 6.06 7.61 -7.68
CA ILE A 245 5.05 8.05 -8.65
C ILE A 245 5.53 9.35 -9.31
N PRO A 246 5.49 9.45 -10.65
CA PRO A 246 5.85 10.68 -11.35
C PRO A 246 5.00 11.88 -10.89
N ALA A 247 5.64 13.04 -10.69
CA ALA A 247 4.99 14.26 -10.22
C ALA A 247 3.74 14.65 -11.02
N PRO A 248 3.70 14.57 -12.38
CA PRO A 248 2.50 14.90 -13.14
C PRO A 248 1.29 14.02 -12.85
N LEU A 249 1.50 12.77 -12.40
CA LEU A 249 0.41 11.90 -11.94
C LEU A 249 -0.03 12.28 -10.53
N LEU A 250 0.91 12.56 -9.63
CA LEU A 250 0.62 12.97 -8.26
C LEU A 250 -0.21 14.27 -8.21
N ASP A 251 0.08 15.23 -9.07
CA ASP A 251 -0.64 16.51 -9.15
C ASP A 251 -2.13 16.35 -9.50
N ARG A 252 -2.53 15.21 -10.07
CA ARG A 252 -3.93 14.88 -10.40
C ARG A 252 -4.62 14.04 -9.34
N MET A 253 -3.91 13.68 -8.27
CA MET A 253 -4.41 12.76 -7.25
C MET A 253 -4.77 13.48 -5.96
N GLU A 254 -5.91 13.14 -5.41
CA GLU A 254 -6.25 13.41 -4.01
C GLU A 254 -5.76 12.24 -3.16
N ILE A 255 -4.72 12.50 -2.36
CA ILE A 255 -4.05 11.46 -1.58
C ILE A 255 -4.76 11.28 -0.24
N ILE A 256 -5.23 10.06 0.01
CA ILE A 256 -5.70 9.63 1.33
C ILE A 256 -4.70 8.64 1.90
N SER A 257 -3.98 9.07 2.94
CA SER A 257 -3.00 8.24 3.63
C SER A 257 -3.69 7.30 4.61
N ILE A 258 -3.45 6.00 4.45
CA ILE A 258 -3.96 4.95 5.32
C ILE A 258 -2.80 4.43 6.15
N ALA A 259 -2.84 4.70 7.45
CA ALA A 259 -1.83 4.22 8.39
C ALA A 259 -1.99 2.72 8.70
N GLY A 260 -1.02 2.16 9.41
CA GLY A 260 -1.14 0.83 9.99
C GLY A 260 -2.17 0.77 11.11
N TYR A 261 -2.62 -0.45 11.42
CA TYR A 261 -3.57 -0.70 12.50
C TYR A 261 -2.89 -0.88 13.85
N THR A 262 -3.54 -0.42 14.90
CA THR A 262 -3.21 -0.75 16.29
C THR A 262 -3.50 -2.22 16.58
N GLU A 263 -2.99 -2.74 17.69
CA GLU A 263 -3.27 -4.10 18.16
C GLU A 263 -4.78 -4.32 18.40
N ILE A 264 -5.46 -3.32 18.94
CA ILE A 264 -6.91 -3.35 19.22
C ILE A 264 -7.69 -3.41 17.90
N GLU A 265 -7.39 -2.54 16.95
CA GLU A 265 -8.02 -2.55 15.62
C GLU A 265 -7.77 -3.88 14.88
N LYS A 266 -6.54 -4.42 14.95
CA LYS A 266 -6.23 -5.74 14.36
C LYS A 266 -7.06 -6.85 14.99
N ALA A 267 -7.27 -6.82 16.31
CA ALA A 267 -8.10 -7.81 17.01
C ALA A 267 -9.58 -7.69 16.57
N GLN A 268 -10.10 -6.47 16.46
CA GLN A 268 -11.46 -6.21 15.96
C GLN A 268 -11.62 -6.70 14.52
N ILE A 269 -10.73 -6.30 13.61
CA ILE A 269 -10.73 -6.75 12.20
C ILE A 269 -10.64 -8.28 12.12
N THR A 270 -9.86 -8.91 12.99
CA THR A 270 -9.71 -10.36 13.01
C THR A 270 -11.02 -11.03 13.38
N ASN A 271 -11.67 -10.58 14.44
CA ASN A 271 -12.91 -11.16 14.93
C ASN A 271 -14.09 -10.90 13.97
N ASN A 272 -14.21 -9.67 13.46
CA ASN A 272 -15.36 -9.25 12.67
C ASN A 272 -15.26 -9.71 11.20
N HIS A 273 -14.04 -9.75 10.62
CA HIS A 273 -13.84 -9.98 9.18
C HIS A 273 -12.99 -11.21 8.87
N LEU A 274 -11.78 -11.34 9.45
CA LEU A 274 -10.84 -12.38 9.00
C LEU A 274 -11.28 -13.78 9.41
N ILE A 275 -11.68 -13.98 10.66
CA ILE A 275 -12.13 -15.29 11.14
C ILE A 275 -13.37 -15.75 10.37
N PRO A 276 -14.47 -14.97 10.25
CA PRO A 276 -15.64 -15.38 9.48
C PRO A 276 -15.32 -15.72 8.02
N LYS A 277 -14.48 -14.90 7.37
CA LYS A 277 -14.03 -15.13 6.00
C LYS A 277 -13.27 -16.45 5.89
N GLN A 278 -12.26 -16.66 6.74
CA GLN A 278 -11.41 -17.84 6.68
C GLN A 278 -12.17 -19.13 7.05
N LEU A 279 -13.10 -19.09 7.97
CA LEU A 279 -13.98 -20.23 8.25
C LEU A 279 -14.80 -20.61 7.01
N LYS A 280 -15.40 -19.64 6.33
CA LYS A 280 -16.17 -19.86 5.09
C LYS A 280 -15.29 -20.44 3.97
N GLU A 281 -14.12 -19.86 3.73
CA GLU A 281 -13.18 -20.32 2.69
C GLU A 281 -12.68 -21.76 2.92
N HIS A 282 -12.57 -22.17 4.18
CA HIS A 282 -12.11 -23.53 4.55
C HIS A 282 -13.27 -24.51 4.86
N GLY A 283 -14.53 -24.13 4.61
CA GLY A 283 -15.68 -25.00 4.83
C GLY A 283 -15.98 -25.34 6.30
N LEU A 284 -15.48 -24.52 7.25
CA LEU A 284 -15.67 -24.71 8.68
C LEU A 284 -16.91 -23.94 9.17
N LYS A 285 -17.67 -24.56 10.07
CA LYS A 285 -18.81 -23.90 10.72
C LYS A 285 -18.36 -23.17 11.98
N LYS A 286 -18.98 -22.02 12.28
CA LYS A 286 -18.73 -21.25 13.52
C LYS A 286 -18.90 -22.10 14.80
N THR A 287 -19.76 -23.12 14.76
CA THR A 287 -19.98 -24.04 15.89
C THR A 287 -18.85 -25.05 16.12
N GLN A 288 -18.01 -25.28 15.11
CA GLN A 288 -16.88 -26.21 15.15
C GLN A 288 -15.57 -25.57 15.63
N VAL A 289 -15.46 -24.24 15.50
CA VAL A 289 -14.22 -23.52 15.82
C VAL A 289 -14.52 -22.34 16.72
N ILE A 290 -13.82 -22.26 17.84
CA ILE A 290 -13.81 -21.10 18.72
C ILE A 290 -12.36 -20.65 18.84
N ILE A 291 -12.09 -19.40 18.45
CA ILE A 291 -10.79 -18.75 18.67
C ILE A 291 -11.03 -17.71 19.77
N LYS A 292 -10.32 -17.86 20.90
CA LYS A 292 -10.45 -16.91 22.02
C LYS A 292 -9.70 -15.61 21.72
N ASP A 293 -10.16 -14.49 22.26
CA ASP A 293 -9.55 -13.16 22.08
C ASP A 293 -8.09 -13.14 22.54
N GLU A 294 -7.76 -13.83 23.65
CA GLU A 294 -6.38 -14.01 24.10
C GLU A 294 -5.49 -14.66 23.02
N ALA A 295 -6.00 -15.64 22.31
CA ALA A 295 -5.27 -16.29 21.22
C ALA A 295 -5.12 -15.38 20.00
N VAL A 296 -6.10 -14.54 19.70
CA VAL A 296 -6.01 -13.52 18.62
C VAL A 296 -4.89 -12.53 18.94
N LEU A 297 -4.85 -12.02 20.17
CA LEU A 297 -3.80 -11.11 20.62
C LEU A 297 -2.40 -11.76 20.55
N ASP A 298 -2.29 -13.01 20.96
CA ASP A 298 -1.03 -13.75 20.88
C ASP A 298 -0.57 -13.99 19.44
N ILE A 299 -1.51 -14.23 18.50
CA ILE A 299 -1.17 -14.32 17.08
C ILE A 299 -0.63 -12.99 16.57
N ILE A 300 -1.26 -11.88 16.93
CA ILE A 300 -0.82 -10.53 16.55
C ILE A 300 0.59 -10.27 17.09
N ARG A 301 0.84 -10.58 18.36
CA ARG A 301 2.08 -10.27 19.09
C ARG A 301 3.26 -11.17 18.71
N TYR A 302 3.01 -12.46 18.58
CA TYR A 302 4.10 -13.46 18.52
C TYR A 302 4.23 -14.12 17.14
N TYR A 303 3.25 -13.99 16.25
CA TYR A 303 3.28 -14.64 14.93
C TYR A 303 3.23 -13.68 13.75
N THR A 304 3.00 -12.36 14.01
CA THR A 304 2.99 -11.33 12.96
C THR A 304 3.82 -10.10 13.35
N ARG A 305 4.43 -9.46 12.33
CA ARG A 305 5.13 -8.15 12.48
C ARG A 305 4.86 -7.36 11.20
N GLU A 306 3.75 -6.64 11.19
CA GLU A 306 3.28 -5.89 10.02
C GLU A 306 2.39 -4.73 10.43
N ALA A 307 2.31 -3.70 9.59
CA ALA A 307 1.40 -2.57 9.78
C ALA A 307 -0.06 -2.96 9.52
N GLY A 308 -0.31 -3.73 8.48
CA GLY A 308 -1.65 -4.22 8.10
C GLY A 308 -2.03 -5.55 8.76
N VAL A 309 -2.89 -6.31 8.07
CA VAL A 309 -3.45 -7.59 8.55
C VAL A 309 -3.24 -8.76 7.57
N ARG A 310 -2.40 -8.60 6.53
CA ARG A 310 -2.22 -9.64 5.51
C ARG A 310 -1.50 -10.90 6.05
N GLY A 311 -0.49 -10.71 6.89
CA GLY A 311 0.20 -11.81 7.57
C GLY A 311 -0.70 -12.47 8.61
N LEU A 312 -1.47 -11.66 9.34
CA LEU A 312 -2.45 -12.11 10.32
C LEU A 312 -3.52 -12.99 9.65
N GLU A 313 -4.07 -12.57 8.52
CA GLU A 313 -4.99 -13.39 7.72
C GLU A 313 -4.37 -14.74 7.33
N ARG A 314 -3.09 -14.76 6.94
CA ARG A 314 -2.37 -16.02 6.62
C ARG A 314 -2.24 -16.93 7.83
N GLN A 315 -2.00 -16.37 9.04
CA GLN A 315 -1.94 -17.17 10.26
C GLN A 315 -3.31 -17.78 10.60
N ILE A 316 -4.39 -16.98 10.50
CA ILE A 316 -5.78 -17.47 10.69
C ILE A 316 -6.12 -18.55 9.65
N ALA A 317 -5.76 -18.36 8.38
CA ALA A 317 -5.93 -19.38 7.34
C ALA A 317 -5.18 -20.68 7.69
N THR A 318 -3.97 -20.57 8.24
CA THR A 318 -3.17 -21.73 8.66
C THR A 318 -3.83 -22.46 9.82
N LEU A 319 -4.39 -21.74 10.81
CA LEU A 319 -5.19 -22.32 11.88
C LEU A 319 -6.40 -23.07 11.31
N CYS A 320 -7.17 -22.43 10.44
CA CYS A 320 -8.35 -23.03 9.83
C CYS A 320 -8.02 -24.33 9.08
N ARG A 321 -6.90 -24.36 8.31
CA ARG A 321 -6.46 -25.59 7.61
C ARG A 321 -6.12 -26.73 8.58
N LYS A 322 -5.40 -26.44 9.67
CA LYS A 322 -5.05 -27.47 10.67
C LYS A 322 -6.26 -27.97 11.43
N ILE A 323 -7.18 -27.07 11.79
CA ILE A 323 -8.44 -27.42 12.44
C ILE A 323 -9.32 -28.25 11.51
N ALA A 324 -9.41 -27.89 10.22
CA ALA A 324 -10.14 -28.68 9.24
C ALA A 324 -9.61 -30.12 9.15
N LYS A 325 -8.28 -30.30 9.17
CA LYS A 325 -7.65 -31.63 9.22
C LYS A 325 -8.10 -32.43 10.46
N ILE A 326 -8.05 -31.82 11.66
CA ILE A 326 -8.46 -32.45 12.93
C ILE A 326 -9.93 -32.88 12.91
N ILE A 327 -10.80 -32.05 12.32
CA ILE A 327 -12.24 -32.35 12.23
C ILE A 327 -12.52 -33.47 11.22
N VAL A 328 -11.86 -33.42 10.05
CA VAL A 328 -12.04 -34.43 8.98
C VAL A 328 -11.45 -35.79 9.39
N SER A 329 -10.33 -35.80 10.14
CA SER A 329 -9.77 -37.06 10.68
C SER A 329 -10.64 -37.69 11.77
N GLY A 330 -11.67 -36.98 12.26
CA GLY A 330 -12.56 -37.48 13.32
C GLY A 330 -11.98 -37.37 14.73
N GLU A 331 -10.79 -36.79 14.91
CA GLU A 331 -10.15 -36.65 16.22
C GLU A 331 -10.99 -35.78 17.17
N LYS A 332 -11.58 -34.69 16.64
CA LYS A 332 -12.44 -33.77 17.40
C LYS A 332 -13.58 -33.25 16.54
N LYS A 333 -14.78 -33.13 17.11
CA LYS A 333 -15.93 -32.47 16.46
C LYS A 333 -15.92 -30.96 16.60
N ARG A 334 -15.18 -30.42 17.59
CA ARG A 334 -15.07 -29.01 17.91
C ARG A 334 -13.66 -28.72 18.43
N VAL A 335 -13.06 -27.62 18.00
CA VAL A 335 -11.74 -27.16 18.43
C VAL A 335 -11.84 -25.77 19.03
N THR A 336 -11.30 -25.61 20.24
CA THR A 336 -11.13 -24.30 20.88
C THR A 336 -9.66 -23.94 20.85
N VAL A 337 -9.34 -22.77 20.25
CA VAL A 337 -8.01 -22.22 20.18
C VAL A 337 -7.82 -21.24 21.33
N SER A 338 -6.84 -21.51 22.18
CA SER A 338 -6.39 -20.65 23.28
C SER A 338 -4.91 -20.36 23.14
N SER A 339 -4.37 -19.45 23.91
CA SER A 339 -2.90 -19.16 23.94
C SER A 339 -2.07 -20.44 24.06
N LYS A 340 -2.46 -21.36 24.94
CA LYS A 340 -1.73 -22.64 25.16
C LYS A 340 -1.73 -23.57 23.95
N SER A 341 -2.75 -23.51 23.09
CA SER A 341 -2.86 -24.40 21.92
C SER A 341 -2.22 -23.81 20.66
N LEU A 342 -1.75 -22.56 20.71
CA LEU A 342 -1.18 -21.90 19.53
C LEU A 342 0.13 -22.54 19.08
N GLU A 343 1.01 -22.92 20.01
CA GLU A 343 2.30 -23.55 19.66
C GLU A 343 2.11 -24.88 18.94
N ASP A 344 1.11 -25.69 19.33
CA ASP A 344 0.76 -26.93 18.64
C ASP A 344 0.24 -26.67 17.23
N LEU A 345 -0.51 -25.58 17.05
CA LEU A 345 -1.18 -25.25 15.79
C LEU A 345 -0.30 -24.39 14.86
N LEU A 346 0.46 -23.43 15.36
CA LEU A 346 1.26 -22.51 14.55
C LEU A 346 2.77 -22.71 14.67
N GLY A 347 3.22 -23.53 15.63
CA GLY A 347 4.62 -23.72 15.99
C GLY A 347 5.09 -22.68 17.02
N LYS A 348 6.36 -22.69 17.35
CA LYS A 348 6.97 -21.77 18.32
C LYS A 348 6.79 -20.31 17.91
N HIS A 349 6.76 -19.42 18.90
CA HIS A 349 6.72 -17.98 18.68
C HIS A 349 7.80 -17.54 17.68
N ARG A 350 7.41 -16.73 16.70
CA ARG A 350 8.32 -16.20 15.65
C ARG A 350 8.95 -14.89 16.06
N PHE A 351 8.20 -14.10 16.82
CA PHE A 351 8.62 -12.77 17.27
C PHE A 351 8.58 -12.72 18.79
N ARG A 352 9.40 -11.86 19.35
CA ARG A 352 9.37 -11.56 20.77
C ARG A 352 8.61 -10.24 20.95
N TYR A 353 7.66 -10.21 21.86
CA TYR A 353 6.86 -9.01 22.17
C TYR A 353 7.35 -8.38 23.47
N GLY A 354 7.38 -7.03 23.52
CA GLY A 354 7.71 -6.32 24.75
C GLY A 354 9.18 -6.42 25.16
N GLN A 355 10.11 -6.49 24.23
CA GLN A 355 11.54 -6.42 24.52
C GLN A 355 12.07 -4.98 24.44
N ALA A 356 11.55 -4.07 25.29
CA ALA A 356 12.44 -3.06 25.83
C ALA A 356 13.55 -3.77 26.60
N GLU A 357 14.78 -3.27 26.52
CA GLU A 357 15.90 -3.80 27.30
C GLU A 357 15.48 -3.96 28.77
N LYS A 358 15.99 -5.01 29.43
CA LYS A 358 15.64 -5.29 30.82
C LYS A 358 16.26 -4.29 31.81
N GLU A 359 17.33 -3.65 31.39
CA GLU A 359 18.12 -2.73 32.21
C GLU A 359 18.55 -1.51 31.40
N ASN A 360 18.81 -0.38 32.05
CA ASN A 360 19.39 0.80 31.43
C ASN A 360 20.85 0.47 31.03
N GLN A 361 21.22 0.77 29.79
CA GLN A 361 22.53 0.40 29.25
C GLN A 361 23.33 1.62 28.79
N VAL A 362 24.64 1.56 28.97
CA VAL A 362 25.57 2.58 28.48
C VAL A 362 25.84 2.36 26.99
N GLY A 363 25.72 3.44 26.21
CA GLY A 363 25.98 3.38 24.77
C GLY A 363 24.90 2.67 23.94
N VAL A 364 23.75 2.31 24.51
CA VAL A 364 22.64 1.66 23.81
C VAL A 364 21.39 2.51 23.85
N ALA A 365 20.93 2.99 22.70
CA ALA A 365 19.76 3.84 22.56
C ALA A 365 18.70 3.18 21.66
N THR A 366 17.42 3.39 21.98
CA THR A 366 16.31 2.91 21.15
C THR A 366 15.78 4.04 20.26
N GLY A 367 16.04 3.93 18.98
CA GLY A 367 15.47 4.79 17.94
C GLY A 367 14.14 4.25 17.40
N LEU A 368 13.36 5.12 16.77
CA LEU A 368 12.11 4.78 16.13
C LEU A 368 12.24 4.96 14.62
N ALA A 369 12.00 3.89 13.88
CA ALA A 369 12.10 3.85 12.43
C ALA A 369 10.73 3.68 11.77
N TYR A 370 10.62 4.12 10.53
CA TYR A 370 9.50 3.82 9.64
C TYR A 370 10.00 3.03 8.44
N THR A 371 9.28 1.98 8.10
CA THR A 371 9.61 1.09 6.98
C THR A 371 8.38 0.88 6.09
N THR A 372 8.56 0.32 4.92
CA THR A 372 7.46 -0.04 4.00
C THR A 372 6.45 -1.01 4.61
N VAL A 373 6.80 -1.69 5.71
CA VAL A 373 5.89 -2.60 6.44
C VAL A 373 5.34 -1.98 7.73
N GLY A 374 5.65 -0.71 8.01
CA GLY A 374 5.20 0.06 9.16
C GLY A 374 6.33 0.51 10.07
N GLY A 375 5.96 1.04 11.25
CA GLY A 375 6.92 1.46 12.25
C GLY A 375 7.65 0.30 12.91
N ASP A 376 8.91 0.53 13.28
CA ASP A 376 9.77 -0.42 13.98
C ASP A 376 10.65 0.29 15.02
N THR A 377 11.17 -0.47 15.98
CA THR A 377 12.17 0.02 16.92
C THR A 377 13.57 -0.36 16.42
N LEU A 378 14.51 0.54 16.58
CA LEU A 378 15.86 0.42 16.09
C LEU A 378 16.84 0.60 17.24
N GLN A 379 17.56 -0.46 17.64
CA GLN A 379 18.64 -0.31 18.59
C GLN A 379 19.87 0.30 17.92
N ILE A 380 20.51 1.24 18.60
CA ILE A 380 21.78 1.83 18.20
C ILE A 380 22.78 1.60 19.33
N GLU A 381 23.83 0.87 19.02
CA GLU A 381 24.90 0.52 19.94
C GLU A 381 26.15 1.30 19.61
N VAL A 382 26.76 1.94 20.60
CA VAL A 382 28.03 2.66 20.47
C VAL A 382 29.05 2.05 21.39
N SER A 383 30.20 1.68 20.84
CA SER A 383 31.37 1.21 21.56
C SER A 383 32.56 2.12 21.32
N LEU A 384 33.27 2.44 22.38
CA LEU A 384 34.48 3.23 22.36
C LEU A 384 35.66 2.35 22.72
N THR A 385 36.74 2.42 21.94
CA THR A 385 37.96 1.65 22.17
C THR A 385 39.18 2.56 22.00
N PRO A 386 40.26 2.36 22.77
CA PRO A 386 41.51 3.07 22.52
C PRO A 386 41.92 2.94 21.04
N GLY A 387 42.26 4.04 20.40
CA GLY A 387 42.52 4.05 18.96
C GLY A 387 43.13 5.35 18.46
N LYS A 388 42.82 5.76 17.26
CA LYS A 388 43.34 6.95 16.55
C LYS A 388 42.22 7.84 15.96
N GLY A 389 41.05 7.84 16.55
CA GLY A 389 39.92 8.62 16.10
C GLY A 389 39.17 8.04 14.89
N LYS A 390 39.31 6.72 14.64
CA LYS A 390 38.64 6.06 13.54
C LYS A 390 37.15 5.89 13.83
N ILE A 391 36.31 6.19 12.82
CA ILE A 391 34.87 5.99 12.89
C ILE A 391 34.51 4.74 12.09
N GLN A 392 33.81 3.81 12.73
CA GLN A 392 33.30 2.60 12.09
C GLN A 392 31.77 2.58 12.18
N LEU A 393 31.11 2.42 11.03
CA LEU A 393 29.67 2.32 10.92
C LEU A 393 29.30 0.93 10.37
N THR A 394 28.46 0.19 11.08
CA THR A 394 28.01 -1.15 10.67
C THR A 394 26.50 -1.33 10.85
N GLY A 395 25.88 -2.26 10.09
CA GLY A 395 24.44 -2.55 10.16
C GLY A 395 23.66 -2.30 8.86
N LYS A 396 24.33 -2.31 7.69
CA LYS A 396 23.73 -2.00 6.37
C LYS A 396 23.02 -0.65 6.34
N LEU A 397 23.73 0.38 6.79
CA LEU A 397 23.24 1.75 6.76
C LEU A 397 23.28 2.30 5.32
N GLY A 398 22.20 2.93 4.89
CA GLY A 398 22.15 3.73 3.67
C GLY A 398 22.94 5.03 3.81
N ASP A 399 23.07 5.78 2.72
CA ASP A 399 23.96 6.93 2.69
C ASP A 399 23.43 8.08 3.55
N VAL A 400 22.12 8.33 3.57
CA VAL A 400 21.49 9.36 4.43
C VAL A 400 21.71 9.05 5.92
N MET A 401 21.61 7.79 6.30
CA MET A 401 21.83 7.39 7.69
C MET A 401 23.31 7.48 8.11
N LYS A 402 24.24 7.24 7.18
CA LYS A 402 25.69 7.47 7.41
C LYS A 402 25.99 8.94 7.59
N GLU A 403 25.41 9.83 6.77
CA GLU A 403 25.52 11.29 6.93
C GLU A 403 24.94 11.74 8.27
N SER A 404 23.79 11.21 8.67
CA SER A 404 23.19 11.47 9.98
C SER A 404 24.13 11.09 11.14
N ALA A 405 24.80 9.93 11.04
CA ALA A 405 25.78 9.51 12.03
C ALA A 405 26.99 10.46 12.10
N GLN A 406 27.48 10.95 10.95
CA GLN A 406 28.57 11.94 10.88
C GLN A 406 28.14 13.29 11.48
N THR A 407 26.92 13.72 11.21
CA THR A 407 26.36 14.95 11.77
C THR A 407 26.22 14.85 13.30
N ALA A 408 25.69 13.74 13.81
CA ALA A 408 25.58 13.46 15.22
C ALA A 408 26.95 13.50 15.92
N LEU A 409 27.96 12.85 15.33
CA LEU A 409 29.32 12.88 15.85
C LEU A 409 29.92 14.30 15.83
N SER A 410 29.72 15.04 14.75
CA SER A 410 30.21 16.43 14.64
C SER A 410 29.61 17.31 15.72
N TYR A 411 28.29 17.18 15.96
CA TYR A 411 27.63 17.85 17.08
C TYR A 411 28.22 17.50 18.43
N VAL A 412 28.41 16.21 18.72
CA VAL A 412 28.98 15.76 20.00
C VAL A 412 30.41 16.32 20.19
N ARG A 413 31.22 16.37 19.14
CA ARG A 413 32.54 17.02 19.19
C ARG A 413 32.50 18.50 19.60
N THR A 414 31.46 19.24 19.19
CA THR A 414 31.32 20.66 19.56
C THR A 414 30.88 20.83 21.03
N LYS A 415 30.45 19.76 21.69
CA LYS A 415 29.95 19.78 23.07
C LYS A 415 30.95 19.25 24.10
N MET A 416 32.19 18.93 23.69
CA MET A 416 33.16 18.28 24.59
C MET A 416 33.47 19.12 25.85
N GLU A 417 33.56 20.44 25.70
CA GLU A 417 33.75 21.35 26.85
C GLU A 417 32.54 21.29 27.81
N ASP A 418 31.31 21.31 27.27
CA ASP A 418 30.07 21.23 28.07
C ASP A 418 29.95 19.87 28.77
N LEU A 419 30.56 18.82 28.20
CA LEU A 419 30.58 17.45 28.73
C LEU A 419 31.71 17.19 29.74
N ASP A 420 32.59 18.17 29.99
CA ASP A 420 33.80 18.04 30.82
C ASP A 420 34.72 16.90 30.33
N VAL A 421 34.86 16.78 28.99
CA VAL A 421 35.69 15.75 28.33
C VAL A 421 36.77 16.43 27.50
N ASP A 422 37.99 15.86 27.57
CA ASP A 422 39.14 16.38 26.85
C ASP A 422 38.90 16.45 25.32
N ALA A 423 39.27 17.55 24.70
CA ALA A 423 39.15 17.74 23.26
C ALA A 423 39.93 16.68 22.45
N GLU A 424 41.03 16.14 23.00
CA GLU A 424 41.84 15.08 22.38
C GLU A 424 41.21 13.69 22.48
N TYR A 425 40.06 13.55 23.17
CA TYR A 425 39.37 12.28 23.35
C TYR A 425 39.13 11.54 22.02
N PHE A 426 38.67 12.26 21.01
CA PHE A 426 38.42 11.70 19.69
C PHE A 426 39.67 11.36 18.88
N GLU A 427 40.86 11.79 19.31
CA GLU A 427 42.13 11.44 18.67
C GLU A 427 42.71 10.15 19.28
N THR A 428 42.28 9.83 20.51
CA THR A 428 42.77 8.68 21.28
C THR A 428 41.78 7.53 21.35
N HIS A 429 40.57 7.68 20.87
CA HIS A 429 39.54 6.65 20.89
C HIS A 429 38.88 6.44 19.51
N ASP A 430 38.79 5.19 19.11
CA ASP A 430 37.99 4.80 17.94
C ASP A 430 36.51 4.62 18.37
N ILE A 431 35.60 5.02 17.50
CA ILE A 431 34.14 4.97 17.72
C ILE A 431 33.54 3.97 16.77
N HIS A 432 32.84 2.99 17.29
CA HIS A 432 32.08 2.03 16.51
C HIS A 432 30.58 2.21 16.80
N ILE A 433 29.82 2.62 15.78
CA ILE A 433 28.36 2.71 15.81
C ILE A 433 27.81 1.49 15.07
N HIS A 434 27.07 0.66 15.77
CA HIS A 434 26.45 -0.53 15.22
C HIS A 434 24.94 -0.43 15.32
N VAL A 435 24.24 -0.77 14.21
CA VAL A 435 22.79 -0.90 14.20
C VAL A 435 22.47 -2.35 13.87
N PRO A 436 22.07 -3.15 14.85
CA PRO A 436 21.76 -4.58 14.68
C PRO A 436 20.73 -4.88 13.59
N GLU A 437 20.48 -6.15 13.30
CA GLU A 437 19.58 -6.63 12.23
C GLU A 437 20.07 -6.28 10.81
N GLY A 438 21.34 -6.59 10.50
CA GLY A 438 21.96 -6.33 9.19
C GLY A 438 21.32 -7.00 7.97
N ALA A 439 20.27 -7.78 8.15
CA ALA A 439 19.48 -8.35 7.04
C ALA A 439 18.56 -7.30 6.36
N VAL A 440 18.16 -6.26 7.10
CA VAL A 440 17.26 -5.19 6.62
C VAL A 440 18.06 -3.92 6.36
N PRO A 441 18.06 -3.36 5.14
CA PRO A 441 18.64 -2.06 4.86
C PRO A 441 17.94 -0.97 5.69
N LYS A 442 18.71 -0.03 6.22
CA LYS A 442 18.21 1.08 7.05
C LYS A 442 18.72 2.39 6.46
N ASP A 443 17.80 3.32 6.22
CA ASP A 443 18.16 4.64 5.71
C ASP A 443 17.22 5.72 6.26
N GLY A 444 17.72 6.95 6.36
CA GLY A 444 16.96 8.10 6.79
C GLY A 444 17.66 8.93 7.87
N PRO A 445 17.33 10.24 7.96
CA PRO A 445 18.01 11.17 8.87
C PRO A 445 17.46 11.12 10.31
N SER A 446 16.29 10.49 10.54
CA SER A 446 15.53 10.56 11.80
C SER A 446 16.15 9.82 13.00
N ALA A 447 17.28 9.14 12.80
CA ALA A 447 18.06 8.49 13.87
C ALA A 447 19.15 9.40 14.47
N GLY A 448 19.28 10.64 14.00
CA GLY A 448 20.37 11.54 14.38
C GLY A 448 20.44 11.81 15.88
N ILE A 449 19.32 12.15 16.52
CA ILE A 449 19.29 12.38 17.98
C ILE A 449 19.60 11.10 18.75
N THR A 450 19.17 9.93 18.25
CA THR A 450 19.43 8.64 18.88
C THR A 450 20.93 8.29 18.84
N MET A 451 21.57 8.54 17.70
CA MET A 451 23.02 8.33 17.55
C MET A 451 23.82 9.28 18.45
N ALA A 452 23.45 10.57 18.47
CA ALA A 452 24.09 11.54 19.36
C ALA A 452 23.98 11.15 20.83
N THR A 453 22.78 10.73 21.26
CA THR A 453 22.54 10.27 22.63
C THR A 453 23.36 9.02 22.98
N ALA A 454 23.44 8.04 22.08
CA ALA A 454 24.24 6.83 22.30
C ALA A 454 25.74 7.14 22.39
N ILE A 455 26.25 8.08 21.57
CA ILE A 455 27.64 8.51 21.60
C ILE A 455 27.95 9.21 22.94
N VAL A 456 27.11 10.18 23.36
CA VAL A 456 27.28 10.89 24.63
C VAL A 456 27.20 9.94 25.83
N SER A 457 26.24 9.02 25.82
CA SER A 457 26.12 7.97 26.85
C SER A 457 27.38 7.15 26.97
N ALA A 458 27.96 6.71 25.84
CA ALA A 458 29.18 5.93 25.81
C ALA A 458 30.38 6.73 26.33
N ILE A 459 30.51 8.02 25.96
CA ILE A 459 31.59 8.90 26.42
C ILE A 459 31.52 9.16 27.94
N LEU A 460 30.30 9.48 28.43
CA LEU A 460 30.08 9.80 29.85
C LEU A 460 29.95 8.59 30.76
N HIS A 461 29.89 7.38 30.19
CA HIS A 461 29.55 6.14 30.90
C HIS A 461 28.25 6.22 31.70
N ARG A 462 27.27 7.00 31.18
CA ARG A 462 25.92 7.14 31.75
C ARG A 462 24.91 6.31 30.96
N PRO A 463 24.12 5.46 31.64
CA PRO A 463 23.16 4.60 30.96
C PRO A 463 22.00 5.40 30.41
N ILE A 464 21.42 4.92 29.30
CA ILE A 464 20.20 5.46 28.71
C ILE A 464 19.00 4.73 29.31
N ARG A 465 17.93 5.46 29.59
CA ARG A 465 16.69 4.89 30.11
C ARG A 465 16.06 3.95 29.10
N ARG A 466 15.83 2.71 29.49
CA ARG A 466 15.31 1.65 28.63
C ARG A 466 13.91 1.86 28.09
N GLU A 467 13.09 2.60 28.84
CA GLU A 467 11.70 2.91 28.50
C GLU A 467 11.56 4.03 27.48
N VAL A 468 12.67 4.65 27.06
CA VAL A 468 12.68 5.79 26.15
C VAL A 468 12.92 5.35 24.71
N GLY A 469 12.02 5.73 23.83
CA GLY A 469 12.21 5.69 22.38
C GLY A 469 12.36 7.10 21.82
N MET A 470 13.25 7.29 20.86
CA MET A 470 13.48 8.63 20.32
C MET A 470 13.56 8.65 18.79
N THR A 471 13.17 9.77 18.20
CA THR A 471 13.26 10.02 16.78
C THR A 471 13.40 11.51 16.52
N GLY A 472 14.30 11.89 15.65
CA GLY A 472 14.55 13.29 15.28
C GLY A 472 15.80 13.39 14.41
N GLU A 473 15.78 14.27 13.42
CA GLU A 473 16.97 14.65 12.69
C GLU A 473 17.76 15.69 13.50
N ILE A 474 19.08 15.59 13.50
CA ILE A 474 19.95 16.52 14.23
C ILE A 474 20.74 17.39 13.24
N THR A 475 20.88 18.67 13.55
CA THR A 475 21.79 19.57 12.81
C THR A 475 23.15 19.66 13.50
N LEU A 476 24.15 20.19 12.82
CA LEU A 476 25.50 20.44 13.38
C LEU A 476 25.49 21.34 14.63
N ARG A 477 24.43 22.12 14.84
CA ARG A 477 24.23 23.01 15.98
C ARG A 477 23.33 22.42 17.08
N GLY A 478 22.95 21.15 16.96
CA GLY A 478 22.11 20.46 17.91
C GLY A 478 20.62 20.79 17.85
N ARG A 479 20.13 21.52 16.80
CA ARG A 479 18.68 21.64 16.59
C ARG A 479 18.09 20.30 16.19
N VAL A 480 16.91 20.02 16.71
CA VAL A 480 16.12 18.83 16.35
C VAL A 480 15.08 19.24 15.31
N LEU A 481 15.13 18.59 14.15
CA LEU A 481 14.25 18.87 13.01
C LEU A 481 13.10 17.84 12.92
N PRO A 482 11.96 18.24 12.34
CA PRO A 482 10.78 17.39 12.22
C PRO A 482 11.03 16.15 11.37
N ILE A 483 10.23 15.11 11.64
CA ILE A 483 10.35 13.79 10.97
C ILE A 483 8.99 13.36 10.42
N GLY A 484 9.01 12.42 9.48
CA GLY A 484 7.81 11.76 8.99
C GLY A 484 7.45 10.48 9.75
N GLY A 485 6.17 10.10 9.70
CA GLY A 485 5.68 8.82 10.21
C GLY A 485 5.66 8.71 11.74
N LEU A 486 5.42 9.80 12.47
CA LEU A 486 5.38 9.78 13.94
C LEU A 486 4.34 8.78 14.47
N LYS A 487 3.16 8.68 13.85
CA LYS A 487 2.12 7.74 14.23
C LYS A 487 2.62 6.30 14.20
N GLU A 488 3.19 5.84 13.09
CA GLU A 488 3.68 4.48 12.92
C GLU A 488 4.85 4.17 13.87
N LYS A 489 5.75 5.13 14.04
CA LYS A 489 6.87 5.06 14.99
C LYS A 489 6.37 4.90 16.42
N THR A 490 5.37 5.67 16.81
CA THR A 490 4.75 5.60 18.14
C THR A 490 4.03 4.27 18.37
N LEU A 491 3.29 3.78 17.37
CA LEU A 491 2.63 2.47 17.46
C LEU A 491 3.64 1.33 17.63
N SER A 492 4.81 1.42 17.00
CA SER A 492 5.88 0.43 17.19
C SER A 492 6.53 0.52 18.56
N ALA A 493 6.77 1.73 19.05
CA ALA A 493 7.28 1.99 20.37
C ALA A 493 6.36 1.42 21.46
N HIS A 494 5.07 1.68 21.37
CA HIS A 494 4.07 1.12 22.26
C HIS A 494 4.08 -0.43 22.25
N ARG A 495 4.13 -1.05 21.05
CA ARG A 495 4.25 -2.51 20.91
C ARG A 495 5.52 -3.07 21.52
N ALA A 496 6.63 -2.32 21.48
CA ALA A 496 7.89 -2.70 22.09
C ALA A 496 7.90 -2.55 23.62
N GLY A 497 6.85 -1.96 24.21
CA GLY A 497 6.72 -1.73 25.65
C GLY A 497 7.44 -0.46 26.13
N LEU A 498 7.79 0.47 25.23
CA LEU A 498 8.31 1.78 25.59
C LEU A 498 7.16 2.64 26.16
N THR A 499 7.48 3.50 27.11
CA THR A 499 6.50 4.37 27.76
C THR A 499 6.76 5.86 27.52
N THR A 500 7.95 6.22 27.06
CA THR A 500 8.33 7.61 26.79
C THR A 500 8.84 7.75 25.36
N ILE A 501 8.30 8.74 24.64
CA ILE A 501 8.69 9.07 23.28
C ILE A 501 9.29 10.47 23.24
N ILE A 502 10.54 10.58 22.80
CA ILE A 502 11.19 11.86 22.54
C ILE A 502 11.08 12.13 21.03
N CYS A 503 10.45 13.24 20.67
CA CYS A 503 10.23 13.63 19.28
C CYS A 503 10.35 15.14 19.09
N PRO A 504 10.55 15.63 17.86
CA PRO A 504 10.72 17.06 17.60
C PRO A 504 9.47 17.87 17.98
N GLN A 505 9.67 19.09 18.46
CA GLN A 505 8.60 20.04 18.80
C GLN A 505 7.69 20.31 17.59
N ASP A 506 8.25 20.43 16.40
CA ASP A 506 7.51 20.68 15.16
C ASP A 506 6.57 19.54 14.75
N ASN A 507 6.68 18.35 15.35
CA ASN A 507 5.76 17.23 15.19
C ASN A 507 4.60 17.21 16.20
N GLU A 508 4.39 18.24 17.00
CA GLU A 508 3.30 18.31 17.99
C GLU A 508 1.93 18.01 17.36
N ARG A 509 1.68 18.54 16.16
CA ARG A 509 0.44 18.32 15.42
C ARG A 509 0.21 16.86 15.04
N ASP A 510 1.29 16.12 14.79
CA ASP A 510 1.21 14.71 14.36
C ASP A 510 0.79 13.78 15.51
N ILE A 511 0.89 14.27 16.78
CA ILE A 511 0.44 13.52 17.96
C ILE A 511 -1.08 13.33 17.95
N GLU A 512 -1.83 14.26 17.37
CA GLU A 512 -3.29 14.15 17.25
C GLU A 512 -3.72 12.99 16.32
N ASP A 513 -2.84 12.58 15.42
CA ASP A 513 -3.09 11.45 14.52
C ASP A 513 -2.90 10.07 15.19
N ILE A 514 -2.30 10.05 16.38
CA ILE A 514 -2.08 8.83 17.16
C ILE A 514 -3.39 8.47 17.86
N PRO A 515 -3.84 7.20 17.77
CA PRO A 515 -5.05 6.75 18.46
C PRO A 515 -5.02 7.06 19.95
N GLU A 516 -6.13 7.56 20.48
CA GLU A 516 -6.25 8.00 21.88
C GLU A 516 -5.83 6.90 22.85
N SER A 517 -6.25 5.66 22.60
CA SER A 517 -5.90 4.50 23.42
C SER A 517 -4.39 4.21 23.53
N VAL A 518 -3.59 4.66 22.58
CA VAL A 518 -2.12 4.56 22.60
C VAL A 518 -1.52 5.83 23.18
N ARG A 519 -2.07 7.00 22.83
CA ARG A 519 -1.60 8.30 23.28
C ARG A 519 -1.67 8.44 24.80
N GLU A 520 -2.73 7.92 25.42
CA GLU A 520 -2.91 7.95 26.89
C GLU A 520 -1.91 7.04 27.65
N GLN A 521 -1.35 6.05 27.00
CA GLN A 521 -0.38 5.12 27.59
C GLN A 521 1.07 5.57 27.42
N LEU A 522 1.32 6.65 26.69
CA LEU A 522 2.66 7.14 26.37
C LEU A 522 2.87 8.57 26.87
N THR A 523 4.09 8.85 27.31
CA THR A 523 4.54 10.20 27.62
C THR A 523 5.32 10.77 26.45
N PHE A 524 4.86 11.87 25.87
CA PHE A 524 5.58 12.55 24.79
C PHE A 524 6.45 13.67 25.37
N LYS A 525 7.72 13.68 24.99
CA LYS A 525 8.69 14.74 25.26
C LYS A 525 9.01 15.44 23.95
N LEU A 526 8.41 16.59 23.75
CA LEU A 526 8.66 17.46 22.61
C LEU A 526 9.96 18.23 22.86
N VAL A 527 10.88 18.19 21.91
CA VAL A 527 12.22 18.75 22.04
C VAL A 527 12.61 19.58 20.82
N SER A 528 13.32 20.68 21.05
CA SER A 528 13.86 21.56 20.03
C SER A 528 15.38 21.45 19.90
N SER A 529 16.05 20.91 20.91
CA SER A 529 17.49 20.78 21.00
C SER A 529 17.93 19.38 21.44
N ALA A 530 19.12 19.00 21.05
CA ALA A 530 19.73 17.74 21.48
C ALA A 530 20.07 17.74 22.98
N ASP A 531 20.31 18.91 23.58
CA ASP A 531 20.53 19.02 25.02
C ASP A 531 19.29 18.60 25.81
N GLU A 532 18.08 18.97 25.35
CA GLU A 532 16.81 18.50 25.92
C GLU A 532 16.66 16.99 25.76
N VAL A 533 17.08 16.42 24.61
CA VAL A 533 17.05 14.97 24.39
C VAL A 533 17.91 14.26 25.42
N LEU A 534 19.15 14.73 25.63
CA LEU A 534 20.08 14.18 26.61
C LEU A 534 19.52 14.23 28.05
N ALA A 535 18.90 15.37 28.41
CA ALA A 535 18.30 15.56 29.73
C ALA A 535 17.16 14.54 30.02
N TYR A 536 16.38 14.18 29.01
CA TYR A 536 15.29 13.21 29.15
C TYR A 536 15.75 11.75 29.00
N ALA A 537 16.74 11.50 28.16
CA ALA A 537 17.14 10.13 27.81
C ALA A 537 18.15 9.51 28.77
N LEU A 538 19.09 10.31 29.32
CA LEU A 538 20.13 9.82 30.23
C LEU A 538 19.59 9.60 31.64
N ASP A 539 20.03 8.53 32.28
CA ASP A 539 19.72 8.27 33.68
C ASP A 539 20.53 9.21 34.57
N GLY A 540 19.82 9.88 35.50
CA GLY A 540 20.40 10.94 36.33
C GLY A 540 20.40 12.33 35.72
N GLY A 541 19.82 12.52 34.52
CA GLY A 541 19.73 13.80 33.81
C GLY A 541 21.05 14.24 33.15
N PHE A 542 21.00 15.40 32.46
CA PHE A 542 22.15 16.02 31.79
C PHE A 542 22.38 17.43 32.35
#